data_b344b6c4367a3f73ed7b4bdd7d4401bd
#
_entry.id   b344b6c4367a3f73ed7b4bdd7d4401bd
#
_cell.length_a   1.000
_cell.length_b   1.000
_cell.length_c   1.000
_cell.angle_alpha   90.00
_cell.angle_beta   90.00
_cell.angle_gamma   90.00
#
_symmetry.space_group_name_H-M   'P 1'
#
loop_
_entity.id
_entity.type
_entity.pdbx_description
1 polymer ?
#
loop_
_entity_poly.entity_id
_entity_poly.type
_entity_poly.pdbx_seq_one_letter_code
_entity_poly.pdbx_strand_id
1 'polypeptide(L)'
;MKKGIQRLFIPITASVVLLGACGNDAPTSKDQTLISSKAGDVKVEDVLKEIGNEQIASQSFKVLLNKILEKKYGDKVDQKQIDKETDEEIEKYGGKKQFESLLKQQGMTIDDYKEQRKLVSYQKELLNEKVKVSDKEIKESTKKASHILIKVKQDKDDKEGLSDKDAKKKIDEIKEKLDKNPKDFDKIAKEESMDSTKDKNGSLGYVIKGQMVKPFEEALFKLKEGQISDVVKTEYGYHIIRADKEDDFDKEKSKLKEKIIQNKLQEDPKILTDAYKDLLDEYNVDYKDRDVKKAIEDNILNPDALKKQSSQDGQLGM
;
A
#
# COMPACT_ATOMS: atom_id res chain seq x y z
N MET A 1 -4.18 1.73 19.69
CA MET A 1 -4.08 0.94 18.44
C MET A 1 -4.06 1.92 17.27
N LYS A 2 -2.89 2.26 16.77
CA LYS A 2 -2.76 3.15 15.61
C LYS A 2 -3.04 2.31 14.36
N LYS A 3 -4.25 2.43 13.79
CA LYS A 3 -4.52 1.91 12.45
C LYS A 3 -3.67 2.71 11.47
N GLY A 4 -2.60 2.08 10.99
CA GLY A 4 -1.77 2.67 9.94
C GLY A 4 -2.64 3.01 8.74
N ILE A 5 -2.52 4.23 8.26
CA ILE A 5 -2.98 4.64 6.95
C ILE A 5 -2.31 3.67 5.98
N GLN A 6 -3.10 2.79 5.35
CA GLN A 6 -2.60 1.97 4.24
C GLN A 6 -2.20 2.94 3.13
N ARG A 7 -0.90 3.28 3.14
CA ARG A 7 -0.29 4.11 2.10
C ARG A 7 -0.25 3.28 0.83
N LEU A 8 -1.22 3.50 -0.04
CA LEU A 8 -1.16 3.13 -1.45
C LEU A 8 -0.21 4.11 -2.18
N PHE A 9 0.96 4.31 -1.60
CA PHE A 9 1.99 5.09 -2.23
C PHE A 9 3.13 4.14 -2.57
N ILE A 10 3.38 3.96 -3.86
CA ILE A 10 4.73 3.71 -4.30
C ILE A 10 5.47 4.98 -3.87
N PRO A 11 6.38 4.89 -2.90
CA PRO A 11 7.03 6.07 -2.39
C PRO A 11 7.96 6.63 -3.46
N ILE A 12 7.50 7.64 -4.17
CA ILE A 12 8.45 8.62 -4.67
C ILE A 12 8.74 9.50 -3.44
N THR A 13 9.43 8.92 -2.46
CA THR A 13 9.85 9.62 -1.26
C THR A 13 11.13 10.39 -1.57
N ALA A 14 10.95 11.55 -2.19
CA ALA A 14 11.87 12.63 -1.89
C ALA A 14 11.19 13.44 -0.79
N SER A 15 11.69 13.36 0.43
CA SER A 15 11.33 14.28 1.51
C SER A 15 11.84 15.66 1.13
N VAL A 16 11.08 16.37 0.30
CA VAL A 16 11.33 17.78 0.07
C VAL A 16 10.60 18.51 1.18
N VAL A 17 11.36 19.09 2.08
CA VAL A 17 10.88 20.18 2.92
C VAL A 17 10.53 21.32 1.96
N LEU A 18 9.26 21.39 1.57
CA LEU A 18 8.74 22.54 0.86
C LEU A 18 8.74 23.71 1.83
N LEU A 19 9.74 24.57 1.69
CA LEU A 19 9.65 25.93 2.18
C LEU A 19 8.44 26.56 1.48
N GLY A 20 7.38 26.76 2.23
CA GLY A 20 6.16 27.38 1.74
C GLY A 20 6.47 28.81 1.26
N ALA A 21 6.60 29.00 -0.02
CA ALA A 21 6.57 30.29 -0.65
C ALA A 21 5.10 30.63 -0.94
N CYS A 22 4.48 31.39 -0.04
CA CYS A 22 3.24 32.10 -0.35
C CYS A 22 3.58 33.25 -1.30
N GLY A 23 3.38 33.05 -2.59
CA GLY A 23 3.48 34.06 -3.63
C GLY A 23 3.29 33.44 -4.98
N ASN A 24 2.36 34.01 -5.78
CA ASN A 24 1.97 33.48 -7.10
C ASN A 24 3.06 33.62 -8.19
N ASP A 25 4.22 34.16 -7.86
CA ASP A 25 5.32 34.38 -8.81
C ASP A 25 6.48 33.41 -8.49
N ALA A 26 6.43 32.22 -9.09
CA ALA A 26 7.57 31.32 -9.07
C ALA A 26 8.77 31.97 -9.79
N PRO A 27 10.03 31.72 -9.33
CA PRO A 27 11.22 32.18 -10.02
C PRO A 27 11.22 31.75 -11.49
N THR A 28 11.32 32.72 -12.41
CA THR A 28 11.15 32.47 -13.86
C THR A 28 12.46 32.25 -14.59
N SER A 29 13.61 32.55 -13.96
CA SER A 29 14.94 32.45 -14.58
C SER A 29 15.96 31.82 -13.62
N LYS A 30 16.88 30.99 -14.15
CA LYS A 30 18.01 30.43 -13.38
C LYS A 30 18.88 31.50 -12.76
N ASP A 31 19.04 32.66 -13.45
CA ASP A 31 19.86 33.80 -13.00
C ASP A 31 19.15 34.73 -12.01
N GLN A 32 17.88 34.45 -11.71
CA GLN A 32 17.12 35.30 -10.77
C GLN A 32 17.72 35.24 -9.38
N THR A 33 18.05 36.42 -8.84
CA THR A 33 18.52 36.56 -7.46
C THR A 33 17.34 36.38 -6.50
N LEU A 34 17.49 35.46 -5.56
CA LEU A 34 16.50 35.16 -4.51
C LEU A 34 16.82 35.98 -3.24
N ILE A 35 18.09 36.08 -2.89
CA ILE A 35 18.56 36.75 -1.69
C ILE A 35 19.84 37.50 -2.03
N SER A 36 19.96 38.76 -1.62
CA SER A 36 21.19 39.53 -1.73
C SER A 36 21.82 39.82 -0.36
N SER A 37 23.13 39.71 -0.29
CA SER A 37 23.89 40.05 0.91
C SER A 37 25.26 40.65 0.57
N LYS A 38 25.95 41.23 1.59
CA LYS A 38 27.34 41.68 1.45
C LYS A 38 28.34 40.53 1.18
N ALA A 39 27.96 39.28 1.47
CA ALA A 39 28.77 38.10 1.24
C ALA A 39 28.57 37.52 -0.15
N GLY A 40 27.58 38.01 -0.88
CA GLY A 40 27.17 37.54 -2.23
C GLY A 40 25.67 37.31 -2.34
N ASP A 41 25.22 37.10 -3.55
CA ASP A 41 23.84 36.84 -3.88
C ASP A 41 23.60 35.33 -3.96
N VAL A 42 22.40 34.91 -3.54
CA VAL A 42 21.88 33.53 -3.77
C VAL A 42 20.94 33.59 -4.94
N LYS A 43 21.25 32.82 -5.99
CA LYS A 43 20.45 32.71 -7.20
C LYS A 43 19.65 31.42 -7.22
N VAL A 44 18.66 31.34 -8.13
CA VAL A 44 17.90 30.08 -8.39
C VAL A 44 18.85 28.95 -8.74
N GLU A 45 19.88 29.21 -9.58
CA GLU A 45 20.84 28.17 -9.95
C GLU A 45 21.65 27.61 -8.78
N ASP A 46 21.95 28.44 -7.76
CA ASP A 46 22.66 27.98 -6.57
C ASP A 46 21.82 27.01 -5.77
N VAL A 47 20.51 27.33 -5.62
CA VAL A 47 19.54 26.45 -4.95
C VAL A 47 19.35 25.15 -5.72
N LEU A 48 19.27 25.20 -7.06
CA LEU A 48 19.16 24.00 -7.89
C LEU A 48 20.40 23.11 -7.79
N LYS A 49 21.60 23.70 -7.72
CA LYS A 49 22.84 22.93 -7.49
C LYS A 49 22.84 22.23 -6.12
N GLU A 50 22.36 22.94 -5.09
CA GLU A 50 22.27 22.37 -3.72
C GLU A 50 21.23 21.25 -3.64
N ILE A 51 20.09 21.38 -4.32
CA ILE A 51 19.06 20.34 -4.40
C ILE A 51 19.60 19.08 -5.09
N GLY A 52 20.41 19.25 -6.14
CA GLY A 52 21.02 18.17 -6.88
C GLY A 52 20.11 17.54 -7.95
N ASN A 53 20.76 16.95 -8.94
CA ASN A 53 20.10 16.44 -10.17
C ASN A 53 19.07 15.33 -9.88
N GLU A 54 19.30 14.47 -8.89
CA GLU A 54 18.39 13.38 -8.56
C GLU A 54 17.04 13.88 -8.08
N GLN A 55 17.03 14.88 -7.20
CA GLN A 55 15.79 15.47 -6.68
C GLN A 55 15.07 16.28 -7.77
N ILE A 56 15.82 17.03 -8.58
CA ILE A 56 15.27 17.77 -9.72
C ILE A 56 14.62 16.79 -10.69
N ALA A 57 15.29 15.70 -11.02
CA ALA A 57 14.78 14.65 -11.90
C ALA A 57 13.50 14.01 -11.35
N SER A 58 13.49 13.66 -10.07
CA SER A 58 12.34 13.07 -9.40
C SER A 58 11.11 14.00 -9.43
N GLN A 59 11.30 15.29 -9.11
CA GLN A 59 10.20 16.27 -9.15
C GLN A 59 9.74 16.55 -10.58
N SER A 60 10.67 16.66 -11.53
CA SER A 60 10.35 16.87 -12.95
C SER A 60 9.55 15.70 -13.51
N PHE A 61 9.97 14.46 -13.19
CA PHE A 61 9.24 13.27 -13.61
C PHE A 61 7.84 13.22 -13.00
N LYS A 62 7.70 13.51 -11.70
CA LYS A 62 6.40 13.59 -11.02
C LYS A 62 5.48 14.59 -11.72
N VAL A 63 5.96 15.80 -11.98
CA VAL A 63 5.16 16.85 -12.66
C VAL A 63 4.76 16.40 -14.07
N LEU A 64 5.70 15.81 -14.83
CA LEU A 64 5.41 15.30 -16.16
C LEU A 64 4.37 14.18 -16.12
N LEU A 65 4.60 13.18 -15.25
CA LEU A 65 3.71 12.02 -15.12
C LEU A 65 2.29 12.48 -14.76
N ASN A 66 2.15 13.44 -13.85
CA ASN A 66 0.85 13.99 -13.47
C ASN A 66 0.12 14.61 -14.68
N LYS A 67 0.81 15.41 -15.49
CA LYS A 67 0.24 16.01 -16.71
C LYS A 67 -0.19 14.96 -17.72
N ILE A 68 0.61 13.91 -17.92
CA ILE A 68 0.30 12.81 -18.84
C ILE A 68 -0.92 12.02 -18.33
N LEU A 69 -0.91 11.65 -17.05
CA LEU A 69 -1.99 10.88 -16.44
C LEU A 69 -3.31 11.66 -16.43
N GLU A 70 -3.30 12.93 -16.07
CA GLU A 70 -4.46 13.81 -16.14
C GLU A 70 -5.00 13.91 -17.58
N LYS A 71 -4.11 14.11 -18.55
CA LYS A 71 -4.49 14.16 -19.97
C LYS A 71 -5.14 12.87 -20.47
N LYS A 72 -4.63 11.71 -19.99
CA LYS A 72 -5.09 10.38 -20.45
C LYS A 72 -6.32 9.89 -19.69
N TYR A 73 -6.42 10.17 -18.40
CA TYR A 73 -7.43 9.59 -17.51
C TYR A 73 -8.33 10.62 -16.81
N GLY A 74 -8.18 11.91 -17.09
CA GLY A 74 -8.96 12.96 -16.44
C GLY A 74 -10.45 12.72 -16.52
N ASP A 75 -10.94 12.30 -17.69
CA ASP A 75 -12.37 12.02 -17.93
C ASP A 75 -12.88 10.74 -17.22
N LYS A 76 -11.96 9.89 -16.71
CA LYS A 76 -12.30 8.64 -16.01
C LYS A 76 -12.37 8.80 -14.50
N VAL A 77 -11.91 9.92 -13.96
CA VAL A 77 -11.89 10.19 -12.53
C VAL A 77 -12.95 11.20 -12.15
N ASP A 78 -13.92 10.78 -11.37
CA ASP A 78 -15.02 11.63 -10.92
C ASP A 78 -14.58 12.48 -9.72
N GLN A 79 -14.54 13.80 -9.92
CA GLN A 79 -14.23 14.78 -8.88
C GLN A 79 -15.20 14.68 -7.68
N LYS A 80 -16.49 14.40 -7.94
CA LYS A 80 -17.48 14.25 -6.85
C LYS A 80 -17.17 13.06 -5.96
N GLN A 81 -16.62 11.98 -6.55
CA GLN A 81 -16.19 10.82 -5.78
C GLN A 81 -14.97 11.15 -4.90
N ILE A 82 -14.00 11.91 -5.43
CA ILE A 82 -12.84 12.39 -4.65
C ILE A 82 -13.30 13.28 -3.50
N ASP A 83 -14.22 14.21 -3.74
CA ASP A 83 -14.77 15.10 -2.71
C ASP A 83 -15.46 14.29 -1.61
N LYS A 84 -16.34 13.36 -1.99
CA LYS A 84 -17.05 12.48 -1.07
C LYS A 84 -16.09 11.64 -0.21
N GLU A 85 -15.11 10.99 -0.84
CA GLU A 85 -14.11 10.19 -0.10
C GLU A 85 -13.26 11.06 0.82
N THR A 86 -12.99 12.31 0.43
CA THR A 86 -12.28 13.27 1.29
C THR A 86 -13.13 13.65 2.50
N ASP A 87 -14.43 13.89 2.32
CA ASP A 87 -15.35 14.22 3.41
C ASP A 87 -15.49 13.03 4.39
N GLU A 88 -15.59 11.80 3.88
CA GLU A 88 -15.60 10.59 4.71
C GLU A 88 -14.32 10.44 5.54
N GLU A 89 -13.16 10.78 4.96
CA GLU A 89 -11.87 10.74 5.66
C GLU A 89 -11.79 11.86 6.71
N ILE A 90 -12.28 13.06 6.41
CA ILE A 90 -12.39 14.18 7.36
C ILE A 90 -13.19 13.75 8.60
N GLU A 91 -14.36 13.15 8.42
CA GLU A 91 -15.21 12.68 9.52
C GLU A 91 -14.50 11.60 10.35
N LYS A 92 -13.84 10.64 9.69
CA LYS A 92 -13.11 9.56 10.34
C LYS A 92 -11.96 10.04 11.22
N TYR A 93 -11.33 11.17 10.88
CA TYR A 93 -10.27 11.79 11.68
C TYR A 93 -10.79 12.83 12.69
N GLY A 94 -12.10 12.89 12.92
CA GLY A 94 -12.70 13.75 13.96
C GLY A 94 -13.06 15.15 13.49
N GLY A 95 -13.25 15.31 12.18
CA GLY A 95 -13.72 16.55 11.55
C GLY A 95 -12.62 17.42 10.97
N LYS A 96 -13.06 18.45 10.24
CA LYS A 96 -12.22 19.28 9.40
C LYS A 96 -10.98 19.86 10.11
N LYS A 97 -11.15 20.41 11.32
CA LYS A 97 -10.04 21.05 12.06
C LYS A 97 -8.92 20.07 12.43
N GLN A 98 -9.29 18.85 12.86
CA GLN A 98 -8.32 17.82 13.21
C GLN A 98 -7.60 17.32 11.97
N PHE A 99 -8.34 17.11 10.88
CA PHE A 99 -7.77 16.69 9.62
C PHE A 99 -6.82 17.73 9.03
N GLU A 100 -7.20 19.01 9.00
CA GLU A 100 -6.31 20.12 8.60
C GLU A 100 -5.03 20.19 9.44
N SER A 101 -5.14 19.98 10.76
CA SER A 101 -3.97 19.96 11.65
C SER A 101 -3.01 18.82 11.31
N LEU A 102 -3.53 17.64 10.97
CA LEU A 102 -2.71 16.49 10.54
C LEU A 102 -2.02 16.76 9.20
N LEU A 103 -2.76 17.33 8.23
CA LEU A 103 -2.20 17.69 6.93
C LEU A 103 -1.13 18.78 7.05
N LYS A 104 -1.37 19.78 7.88
CA LYS A 104 -0.39 20.87 8.12
C LYS A 104 0.94 20.36 8.68
N GLN A 105 0.94 19.34 9.52
CA GLN A 105 2.18 18.69 9.99
C GLN A 105 2.98 18.06 8.85
N GLN A 106 2.34 17.78 7.73
CA GLN A 106 2.94 17.25 6.51
C GLN A 106 3.15 18.32 5.43
N GLY A 107 2.92 19.60 5.76
CA GLY A 107 3.04 20.72 4.82
C GLY A 107 1.96 20.75 3.73
N MET A 108 0.78 20.15 3.99
CA MET A 108 -0.30 20.01 3.00
C MET A 108 -1.57 20.74 3.43
N THR A 109 -2.36 21.16 2.43
CA THR A 109 -3.75 21.61 2.56
C THR A 109 -4.73 20.49 2.20
N ILE A 110 -6.03 20.71 2.43
CA ILE A 110 -7.07 19.78 1.94
C ILE A 110 -7.08 19.70 0.41
N ASP A 111 -6.83 20.81 -0.28
CA ASP A 111 -6.77 20.84 -1.74
C ASP A 111 -5.57 20.03 -2.26
N ASP A 112 -4.39 20.16 -1.64
CA ASP A 112 -3.24 19.30 -1.96
C ASP A 112 -3.55 17.81 -1.74
N TYR A 113 -4.28 17.49 -0.67
CA TYR A 113 -4.75 16.14 -0.40
C TYR A 113 -5.68 15.61 -1.50
N LYS A 114 -6.65 16.44 -1.96
CA LYS A 114 -7.54 16.09 -3.08
C LYS A 114 -6.78 15.87 -4.38
N GLU A 115 -5.81 16.74 -4.70
CA GLU A 115 -4.96 16.56 -5.88
C GLU A 115 -4.14 15.27 -5.80
N GLN A 116 -3.59 14.93 -4.64
CA GLN A 116 -2.94 13.63 -4.46
C GLN A 116 -3.89 12.45 -4.68
N ARG A 117 -5.14 12.54 -4.21
CA ARG A 117 -6.13 11.50 -4.45
C ARG A 117 -6.48 11.33 -5.93
N LYS A 118 -6.58 12.43 -6.68
CA LYS A 118 -6.74 12.36 -8.14
C LYS A 118 -5.61 11.61 -8.80
N LEU A 119 -4.36 11.94 -8.43
CA LEU A 119 -3.18 11.26 -8.98
C LEU A 119 -3.17 9.76 -8.69
N VAL A 120 -3.53 9.37 -7.46
CA VAL A 120 -3.70 7.96 -7.10
C VAL A 120 -4.77 7.30 -7.98
N SER A 121 -5.88 7.99 -8.25
CA SER A 121 -6.94 7.49 -9.12
C SER A 121 -6.48 7.34 -10.57
N TYR A 122 -5.72 8.29 -11.10
CA TYR A 122 -5.12 8.18 -12.43
C TYR A 122 -4.13 7.03 -12.54
N GLN A 123 -3.27 6.85 -11.54
CA GLN A 123 -2.33 5.71 -11.49
C GLN A 123 -3.06 4.37 -11.43
N LYS A 124 -4.17 4.31 -10.69
CA LYS A 124 -5.03 3.13 -10.66
C LYS A 124 -5.60 2.81 -12.04
N GLU A 125 -6.04 3.81 -12.79
CA GLU A 125 -6.51 3.63 -14.18
C GLU A 125 -5.40 3.11 -15.10
N LEU A 126 -4.19 3.67 -15.00
CA LEU A 126 -3.02 3.17 -15.72
C LEU A 126 -2.76 1.69 -15.42
N LEU A 127 -2.71 1.34 -14.13
CA LEU A 127 -2.43 -0.03 -13.71
C LEU A 127 -3.56 -0.99 -14.12
N ASN A 128 -4.81 -0.57 -14.05
CA ASN A 128 -5.96 -1.34 -14.54
C ASN A 128 -5.91 -1.59 -16.06
N GLU A 129 -5.36 -0.64 -16.82
CA GLU A 129 -5.15 -0.77 -18.25
C GLU A 129 -4.00 -1.72 -18.58
N LYS A 130 -2.88 -1.60 -17.86
CA LYS A 130 -1.63 -2.34 -18.14
C LYS A 130 -1.62 -3.74 -17.50
N VAL A 131 -2.18 -3.91 -16.31
CA VAL A 131 -2.19 -5.18 -15.59
C VAL A 131 -3.56 -5.83 -15.73
N LYS A 132 -3.65 -6.82 -16.63
CA LYS A 132 -4.91 -7.56 -16.82
C LYS A 132 -5.05 -8.60 -15.72
N VAL A 133 -6.11 -8.47 -14.94
CA VAL A 133 -6.51 -9.45 -13.92
C VAL A 133 -7.95 -9.86 -14.23
N SER A 134 -8.13 -11.14 -14.59
CA SER A 134 -9.46 -11.70 -14.92
C SER A 134 -10.24 -12.08 -13.66
N ASP A 135 -11.56 -12.16 -13.76
CA ASP A 135 -12.42 -12.65 -12.68
C ASP A 135 -12.03 -14.05 -12.21
N LYS A 136 -11.63 -14.90 -13.16
CA LYS A 136 -11.11 -16.22 -12.86
C LYS A 136 -9.86 -16.14 -11.98
N GLU A 137 -8.90 -15.28 -12.36
CA GLU A 137 -7.68 -15.08 -11.60
C GLU A 137 -7.97 -14.54 -10.20
N ILE A 138 -8.92 -13.58 -10.06
CA ILE A 138 -9.30 -13.06 -8.74
C ILE A 138 -9.81 -14.21 -7.88
N LYS A 139 -10.76 -15.05 -8.38
CA LYS A 139 -11.31 -16.19 -7.64
C LYS A 139 -10.27 -17.25 -7.29
N GLU A 140 -9.31 -17.51 -8.18
CA GLU A 140 -8.24 -18.48 -7.94
C GLU A 140 -7.14 -17.97 -7.01
N SER A 141 -6.99 -16.64 -6.91
CA SER A 141 -5.96 -15.97 -6.09
C SER A 141 -6.48 -15.48 -4.74
N THR A 142 -7.77 -15.57 -4.47
CA THR A 142 -8.37 -15.08 -3.23
C THR A 142 -9.21 -16.15 -2.55
N LYS A 143 -9.29 -16.09 -1.24
CA LYS A 143 -10.20 -16.92 -0.45
C LYS A 143 -10.60 -16.19 0.83
N LYS A 144 -11.90 -16.14 1.13
CA LYS A 144 -12.38 -15.58 2.38
C LYS A 144 -12.13 -16.58 3.50
N ALA A 145 -11.57 -16.12 4.62
CA ALA A 145 -11.12 -17.02 5.68
C ALA A 145 -11.32 -16.46 7.07
N SER A 146 -11.45 -17.39 8.01
CA SER A 146 -11.32 -17.15 9.44
C SER A 146 -10.33 -18.14 10.03
N HIS A 147 -9.67 -17.77 11.15
CA HIS A 147 -8.74 -18.67 11.81
C HIS A 147 -8.81 -18.60 13.34
N ILE A 148 -8.31 -19.64 13.99
CA ILE A 148 -8.02 -19.72 15.41
C ILE A 148 -6.51 -19.92 15.51
N LEU A 149 -5.82 -19.07 16.27
CA LEU A 149 -4.38 -19.16 16.52
C LEU A 149 -4.12 -19.42 18.00
N ILE A 150 -3.31 -20.43 18.29
CA ILE A 150 -2.67 -20.61 19.59
C ILE A 150 -1.18 -20.33 19.39
N LYS A 151 -0.73 -19.19 19.92
CA LYS A 151 0.65 -18.70 19.77
C LYS A 151 1.65 -19.60 20.50
N VAL A 152 2.79 -19.83 19.87
CA VAL A 152 3.97 -20.45 20.50
C VAL A 152 4.95 -19.34 20.84
N LYS A 153 5.58 -19.42 22.03
CA LYS A 153 6.62 -18.49 22.44
C LYS A 153 7.71 -18.38 21.40
N GLN A 154 8.03 -17.15 21.01
CA GLN A 154 9.09 -16.86 20.07
C GLN A 154 10.48 -16.85 20.76
N ASP A 155 10.50 -16.38 22.01
CA ASP A 155 11.69 -16.34 22.85
C ASP A 155 11.32 -16.53 24.35
N LYS A 156 12.33 -16.40 25.23
CA LYS A 156 12.14 -16.58 26.69
C LYS A 156 11.36 -15.44 27.35
N ASP A 157 11.35 -14.27 26.71
CA ASP A 157 10.71 -13.06 27.23
C ASP A 157 9.28 -12.90 26.70
N ASP A 158 8.86 -13.72 25.74
CA ASP A 158 7.50 -13.74 25.21
C ASP A 158 6.51 -14.21 26.31
N LYS A 159 5.70 -13.26 26.79
CA LYS A 159 4.69 -13.47 27.84
C LYS A 159 3.34 -13.92 27.28
N GLU A 160 3.11 -13.77 25.99
CA GLU A 160 1.82 -14.05 25.34
C GLU A 160 1.73 -15.48 24.81
N GLY A 161 2.84 -16.04 24.29
CA GLY A 161 2.88 -17.38 23.74
C GLY A 161 2.91 -18.49 24.79
N LEU A 162 2.46 -19.68 24.41
CA LEU A 162 2.57 -20.91 25.21
C LEU A 162 3.84 -21.69 24.84
N SER A 163 4.22 -22.68 25.65
CA SER A 163 5.22 -23.66 25.20
C SER A 163 4.68 -24.41 23.96
N ASP A 164 5.57 -24.89 23.09
CA ASP A 164 5.16 -25.64 21.87
C ASP A 164 4.24 -26.82 22.27
N LYS A 165 4.59 -27.55 23.35
CA LYS A 165 3.79 -28.67 23.87
C LYS A 165 2.39 -28.24 24.33
N ASP A 166 2.30 -27.14 25.09
CA ASP A 166 1.01 -26.66 25.63
C ASP A 166 0.15 -26.06 24.51
N ALA A 167 0.76 -25.32 23.57
CA ALA A 167 0.07 -24.79 22.42
C ALA A 167 -0.50 -25.91 21.54
N LYS A 168 0.30 -26.96 21.28
CA LYS A 168 -0.16 -28.14 20.52
C LYS A 168 -1.31 -28.85 21.21
N LYS A 169 -1.21 -29.07 22.53
CA LYS A 169 -2.29 -29.69 23.31
C LYS A 169 -3.57 -28.86 23.22
N LYS A 170 -3.46 -27.53 23.43
CA LYS A 170 -4.61 -26.65 23.41
C LYS A 170 -5.30 -26.61 22.03
N ILE A 171 -4.54 -26.56 20.94
CA ILE A 171 -5.12 -26.51 19.60
C ILE A 171 -5.78 -27.87 19.23
N ASP A 172 -5.22 -28.99 19.71
CA ASP A 172 -5.82 -30.30 19.49
C ASP A 172 -7.17 -30.45 20.21
N GLU A 173 -7.26 -29.98 21.46
CA GLU A 173 -8.52 -29.90 22.20
C GLU A 173 -9.59 -29.04 21.48
N ILE A 174 -9.16 -27.93 20.88
CA ILE A 174 -10.03 -27.08 20.06
C ILE A 174 -10.48 -27.84 18.80
N LYS A 175 -9.54 -28.53 18.12
CA LYS A 175 -9.87 -29.32 16.92
C LYS A 175 -10.89 -30.40 17.23
N GLU A 176 -10.73 -31.13 18.34
CA GLU A 176 -11.71 -32.13 18.77
C GLU A 176 -13.11 -31.56 19.03
N LYS A 177 -13.21 -30.34 19.62
CA LYS A 177 -14.49 -29.65 19.78
C LYS A 177 -15.14 -29.33 18.44
N LEU A 178 -14.32 -28.83 17.49
CA LEU A 178 -14.78 -28.45 16.16
C LEU A 178 -15.16 -29.67 15.29
N ASP A 179 -14.48 -30.81 15.46
CA ASP A 179 -14.85 -32.04 14.79
C ASP A 179 -16.22 -32.57 15.25
N LYS A 180 -16.56 -32.35 16.52
CA LYS A 180 -17.90 -32.69 17.07
C LYS A 180 -18.96 -31.69 16.64
N ASN A 181 -18.63 -30.38 16.64
CA ASN A 181 -19.56 -29.31 16.26
C ASN A 181 -18.85 -28.19 15.49
N PRO A 182 -18.75 -28.28 14.16
CA PRO A 182 -18.12 -27.25 13.33
C PRO A 182 -18.75 -25.85 13.43
N LYS A 183 -20.01 -25.76 13.86
CA LYS A 183 -20.75 -24.49 14.02
C LYS A 183 -20.24 -23.63 15.18
N ASP A 184 -19.49 -24.22 16.10
CA ASP A 184 -18.93 -23.50 17.24
C ASP A 184 -17.65 -22.72 16.88
N PHE A 185 -17.21 -22.72 15.62
CA PHE A 185 -15.98 -22.08 15.18
C PHE A 185 -15.88 -20.61 15.60
N ASP A 186 -16.91 -19.82 15.33
CA ASP A 186 -16.94 -18.38 15.63
C ASP A 186 -16.84 -18.11 17.14
N LYS A 187 -17.58 -18.91 17.93
CA LYS A 187 -17.56 -18.83 19.39
C LYS A 187 -16.17 -19.18 19.93
N ILE A 188 -15.60 -20.31 19.49
CA ILE A 188 -14.28 -20.77 19.93
C ILE A 188 -13.20 -19.79 19.49
N ALA A 189 -13.27 -19.24 18.27
CA ALA A 189 -12.33 -18.22 17.79
C ALA A 189 -12.33 -16.98 18.70
N LYS A 190 -13.52 -16.54 19.13
CA LYS A 190 -13.66 -15.39 20.04
C LYS A 190 -13.13 -15.68 21.44
N GLU A 191 -13.35 -16.88 21.95
CA GLU A 191 -13.01 -17.26 23.34
C GLU A 191 -11.56 -17.72 23.49
N GLU A 192 -11.05 -18.50 22.53
CA GLU A 192 -9.79 -19.24 22.66
C GLU A 192 -8.64 -18.74 21.78
N SER A 193 -8.94 -18.00 20.69
CA SER A 193 -7.87 -17.50 19.80
C SER A 193 -7.01 -16.46 20.48
N MET A 194 -5.71 -16.57 20.28
CA MET A 194 -4.70 -15.62 20.74
C MET A 194 -4.35 -14.57 19.66
N ASP A 195 -5.08 -14.57 18.54
CA ASP A 195 -4.93 -13.57 17.49
C ASP A 195 -5.81 -12.34 17.72
N SER A 196 -5.39 -11.19 17.19
CA SER A 196 -6.15 -9.94 17.27
C SER A 196 -7.50 -9.99 16.54
N THR A 197 -7.71 -10.95 15.64
CA THR A 197 -8.96 -11.17 14.94
C THR A 197 -10.03 -11.84 15.79
N LYS A 198 -9.72 -12.28 17.01
CA LYS A 198 -10.69 -12.91 17.94
C LYS A 198 -11.95 -12.07 18.14
N ASP A 199 -11.82 -10.74 18.24
CA ASP A 199 -12.95 -9.82 18.41
C ASP A 199 -13.88 -9.75 17.18
N LYS A 200 -13.42 -10.32 16.06
CA LYS A 200 -14.17 -10.50 14.81
C LYS A 200 -14.43 -11.99 14.53
N ASN A 201 -14.51 -12.83 15.57
CA ASN A 201 -14.72 -14.27 15.45
C ASN A 201 -13.65 -14.97 14.59
N GLY A 202 -12.41 -14.47 14.64
CA GLY A 202 -11.29 -14.98 13.86
C GLY A 202 -11.24 -14.55 12.39
N SER A 203 -12.15 -13.67 11.93
CA SER A 203 -12.26 -13.30 10.51
C SER A 203 -11.06 -12.52 10.02
N LEU A 204 -10.43 -13.01 8.94
CA LEU A 204 -9.38 -12.37 8.17
C LEU A 204 -9.92 -11.59 6.96
N GLY A 205 -11.19 -11.80 6.60
CA GLY A 205 -11.74 -11.35 5.32
C GLY A 205 -11.13 -12.14 4.15
N TYR A 206 -11.01 -11.49 2.99
CA TYR A 206 -10.35 -12.11 1.84
C TYR A 206 -8.83 -12.10 2.00
N VAL A 207 -8.25 -13.29 1.98
CA VAL A 207 -6.82 -13.56 1.91
C VAL A 207 -6.43 -13.73 0.45
N ILE A 208 -5.35 -13.08 0.04
CA ILE A 208 -4.80 -13.18 -1.32
C ILE A 208 -3.53 -14.03 -1.26
N LYS A 209 -3.30 -14.87 -2.26
CA LYS A 209 -2.06 -15.65 -2.40
C LYS A 209 -0.82 -14.74 -2.28
N GLY A 210 0.18 -15.20 -1.56
CA GLY A 210 1.39 -14.44 -1.25
C GLY A 210 1.32 -13.59 0.03
N GLN A 211 0.15 -13.46 0.67
CA GLN A 211 -0.01 -12.64 1.88
C GLN A 211 0.22 -13.39 3.19
N MET A 212 0.10 -14.71 3.17
CA MET A 212 0.24 -15.54 4.36
C MET A 212 1.50 -16.40 4.28
N VAL A 213 1.99 -16.82 5.42
CA VAL A 213 3.08 -17.80 5.47
C VAL A 213 2.68 -19.10 4.79
N LYS A 214 3.62 -19.71 4.08
CA LYS A 214 3.39 -20.82 3.16
C LYS A 214 2.55 -21.97 3.73
N PRO A 215 2.78 -22.49 4.97
CA PRO A 215 1.94 -23.58 5.49
C PRO A 215 0.47 -23.19 5.68
N PHE A 216 0.21 -21.94 6.10
CA PHE A 216 -1.15 -21.42 6.26
C PHE A 216 -1.85 -21.29 4.90
N GLU A 217 -1.17 -20.68 3.94
CA GLU A 217 -1.69 -20.45 2.60
C GLU A 217 -2.03 -21.76 1.89
N GLU A 218 -1.10 -22.73 1.90
CA GLU A 218 -1.32 -24.05 1.29
C GLU A 218 -2.51 -24.79 1.91
N ALA A 219 -2.70 -24.68 3.22
CA ALA A 219 -3.84 -25.27 3.89
C ALA A 219 -5.13 -24.57 3.48
N LEU A 220 -5.18 -23.22 3.54
CA LEU A 220 -6.36 -22.44 3.20
C LEU A 220 -6.84 -22.70 1.77
N PHE A 221 -5.93 -22.65 0.79
CA PHE A 221 -6.31 -22.76 -0.62
C PHE A 221 -6.73 -24.18 -1.07
N LYS A 222 -6.47 -25.21 -0.24
CA LYS A 222 -7.00 -26.57 -0.43
C LYS A 222 -8.43 -26.76 0.09
N LEU A 223 -8.89 -25.87 1.00
CA LEU A 223 -10.21 -25.99 1.59
C LEU A 223 -11.30 -25.62 0.57
N LYS A 224 -12.42 -26.34 0.63
CA LYS A 224 -13.68 -25.91 0.00
C LYS A 224 -14.41 -24.95 0.94
N GLU A 225 -15.30 -24.13 0.39
CA GLU A 225 -16.14 -23.23 1.18
C GLU A 225 -16.84 -23.99 2.33
N GLY A 226 -16.77 -23.43 3.52
CA GLY A 226 -17.31 -23.98 4.76
C GLY A 226 -16.43 -25.05 5.42
N GLN A 227 -15.36 -25.51 4.78
CA GLN A 227 -14.46 -26.50 5.38
C GLN A 227 -13.54 -25.88 6.42
N ILE A 228 -13.22 -26.68 7.43
CA ILE A 228 -12.25 -26.40 8.49
C ILE A 228 -11.03 -27.28 8.26
N SER A 229 -9.82 -26.72 8.38
CA SER A 229 -8.57 -27.43 8.22
C SER A 229 -8.29 -28.40 9.37
N ASP A 230 -7.33 -29.28 9.16
CA ASP A 230 -6.56 -29.87 10.25
C ASP A 230 -5.70 -28.80 10.95
N VAL A 231 -5.02 -29.17 12.03
CA VAL A 231 -4.09 -28.28 12.72
C VAL A 231 -2.89 -27.98 11.83
N VAL A 232 -2.65 -26.68 11.59
CA VAL A 232 -1.55 -26.19 10.74
C VAL A 232 -0.50 -25.53 11.62
N LYS A 233 0.75 -26.01 11.58
CA LYS A 233 1.87 -25.37 12.29
C LYS A 233 2.54 -24.32 11.41
N THR A 234 2.79 -23.15 11.99
CA THR A 234 3.58 -22.05 11.38
C THR A 234 4.63 -21.57 12.38
N GLU A 235 5.45 -20.61 11.99
CA GLU A 235 6.37 -19.93 12.88
C GLU A 235 5.68 -19.19 14.04
N TYR A 236 4.43 -18.75 13.87
CA TYR A 236 3.64 -18.05 14.91
C TYR A 236 2.98 -18.99 15.91
N GLY A 237 2.84 -20.26 15.59
CA GLY A 237 2.14 -21.24 16.42
C GLY A 237 1.26 -22.20 15.63
N TYR A 238 0.16 -22.63 16.24
CA TYR A 238 -0.78 -23.59 15.67
C TYR A 238 -2.07 -22.91 15.28
N HIS A 239 -2.54 -23.21 14.07
CA HIS A 239 -3.75 -22.63 13.49
C HIS A 239 -4.78 -23.70 13.18
N ILE A 240 -6.05 -23.34 13.27
CA ILE A 240 -7.17 -24.01 12.62
C ILE A 240 -7.82 -22.97 11.72
N ILE A 241 -8.01 -23.29 10.44
CA ILE A 241 -8.43 -22.36 9.39
C ILE A 241 -9.79 -22.82 8.86
N ARG A 242 -10.70 -21.89 8.64
CA ARG A 242 -11.97 -22.13 7.94
C ARG A 242 -12.01 -21.30 6.66
N ALA A 243 -12.36 -21.92 5.56
CA ALA A 243 -12.73 -21.21 4.34
C ALA A 243 -14.18 -20.71 4.47
N ASP A 244 -14.35 -19.39 4.51
CA ASP A 244 -15.67 -18.78 4.69
C ASP A 244 -16.43 -18.66 3.36
N LYS A 245 -17.75 -18.35 3.46
CA LYS A 245 -18.59 -18.08 2.28
C LYS A 245 -18.20 -16.78 1.60
N GLU A 246 -18.23 -16.80 0.28
CA GLU A 246 -17.85 -15.67 -0.58
C GLU A 246 -19.09 -14.98 -1.19
N ASP A 247 -20.19 -14.86 -0.43
CA ASP A 247 -21.45 -14.26 -0.83
C ASP A 247 -21.39 -12.74 -1.10
N ASP A 248 -20.30 -12.09 -0.72
CA ASP A 248 -20.01 -10.68 -0.97
C ASP A 248 -18.94 -10.46 -2.05
N PHE A 249 -18.53 -11.50 -2.79
CA PHE A 249 -17.45 -11.44 -3.79
C PHE A 249 -17.62 -10.31 -4.81
N ASP A 250 -18.81 -10.16 -5.38
CA ASP A 250 -19.07 -9.14 -6.41
C ASP A 250 -18.89 -7.71 -5.87
N LYS A 251 -19.18 -7.50 -4.58
CA LYS A 251 -18.96 -6.20 -3.92
C LYS A 251 -17.48 -5.93 -3.65
N GLU A 252 -16.70 -6.96 -3.34
CA GLU A 252 -15.29 -6.85 -2.98
C GLU A 252 -14.36 -6.99 -4.20
N LYS A 253 -14.87 -7.45 -5.33
CA LYS A 253 -14.09 -7.77 -6.54
C LYS A 253 -13.15 -6.65 -6.99
N SER A 254 -13.62 -5.39 -7.01
CA SER A 254 -12.78 -4.25 -7.40
C SER A 254 -11.59 -4.07 -6.45
N LYS A 255 -11.83 -4.16 -5.13
CA LYS A 255 -10.78 -4.06 -4.11
C LYS A 255 -9.81 -5.24 -4.17
N LEU A 256 -10.32 -6.45 -4.45
CA LEU A 256 -9.49 -7.65 -4.59
C LEU A 256 -8.59 -7.54 -5.80
N LYS A 257 -9.12 -7.05 -6.93
CA LYS A 257 -8.34 -6.77 -8.14
C LYS A 257 -7.20 -5.80 -7.84
N GLU A 258 -7.47 -4.68 -7.16
CA GLU A 258 -6.46 -3.70 -6.79
C GLU A 258 -5.34 -4.31 -5.94
N LYS A 259 -5.70 -5.13 -4.94
CA LYS A 259 -4.72 -5.81 -4.08
C LYS A 259 -3.87 -6.81 -4.86
N ILE A 260 -4.47 -7.56 -5.81
CA ILE A 260 -3.72 -8.48 -6.68
C ILE A 260 -2.74 -7.70 -7.56
N ILE A 261 -3.16 -6.57 -8.12
CA ILE A 261 -2.26 -5.69 -8.90
C ILE A 261 -1.09 -5.22 -8.02
N GLN A 262 -1.37 -4.81 -6.77
CA GLN A 262 -0.32 -4.38 -5.84
C GLN A 262 0.67 -5.50 -5.52
N ASN A 263 0.18 -6.72 -5.26
CA ASN A 263 1.06 -7.86 -5.04
C ASN A 263 1.95 -8.12 -6.27
N LYS A 264 1.38 -8.10 -7.48
CA LYS A 264 2.15 -8.24 -8.72
C LYS A 264 3.23 -7.18 -8.88
N LEU A 265 2.94 -5.92 -8.50
CA LEU A 265 3.93 -4.84 -8.54
C LEU A 265 5.05 -5.01 -7.50
N GLN A 266 4.74 -5.58 -6.34
CA GLN A 266 5.75 -5.90 -5.31
C GLN A 266 6.65 -7.07 -5.75
N GLU A 267 6.06 -8.09 -6.38
CA GLU A 267 6.81 -9.24 -6.90
C GLU A 267 7.67 -8.85 -8.11
N ASP A 268 7.12 -8.04 -9.01
CA ASP A 268 7.79 -7.57 -10.22
C ASP A 268 7.61 -6.05 -10.45
N PRO A 269 8.50 -5.22 -9.90
CA PRO A 269 8.50 -3.77 -10.12
C PRO A 269 8.67 -3.36 -11.59
N LYS A 270 9.12 -4.28 -12.45
CA LYS A 270 9.25 -4.03 -13.89
C LYS A 270 7.90 -3.68 -14.53
N ILE A 271 6.81 -4.24 -14.02
CA ILE A 271 5.44 -3.93 -14.47
C ILE A 271 5.17 -2.42 -14.43
N LEU A 272 5.56 -1.76 -13.33
CA LEU A 272 5.36 -0.32 -13.17
C LEU A 272 6.30 0.49 -14.07
N THR A 273 7.58 0.12 -14.12
CA THR A 273 8.55 0.85 -14.94
C THR A 273 8.23 0.73 -16.43
N ASP A 274 7.76 -0.43 -16.88
CA ASP A 274 7.31 -0.63 -18.26
C ASP A 274 6.04 0.19 -18.55
N ALA A 275 5.08 0.23 -17.62
CA ALA A 275 3.88 1.07 -17.76
C ALA A 275 4.24 2.56 -17.90
N TYR A 276 5.24 3.05 -17.16
CA TYR A 276 5.72 4.43 -17.30
C TYR A 276 6.46 4.65 -18.62
N LYS A 277 7.33 3.73 -19.04
CA LYS A 277 8.02 3.82 -20.33
C LYS A 277 7.04 3.89 -21.50
N ASP A 278 6.02 3.02 -21.49
CA ASP A 278 4.96 3.05 -22.50
C ASP A 278 4.24 4.41 -22.56
N LEU A 279 3.97 5.03 -21.39
CA LEU A 279 3.38 6.37 -21.34
C LEU A 279 4.32 7.44 -21.91
N LEU A 280 5.61 7.40 -21.57
CA LEU A 280 6.59 8.35 -22.08
C LEU A 280 6.72 8.26 -23.60
N ASP A 281 6.71 7.04 -24.15
CA ASP A 281 6.74 6.78 -25.59
C ASP A 281 5.44 7.24 -26.27
N GLU A 282 4.27 6.91 -25.71
CA GLU A 282 2.95 7.33 -26.22
C GLU A 282 2.82 8.85 -26.34
N TYR A 283 3.40 9.58 -25.37
CA TYR A 283 3.37 11.04 -25.32
C TYR A 283 4.60 11.71 -25.94
N ASN A 284 5.46 10.95 -26.62
CA ASN A 284 6.67 11.44 -27.33
C ASN A 284 7.52 12.34 -26.42
N VAL A 285 7.83 11.87 -25.20
CA VAL A 285 8.59 12.66 -24.22
C VAL A 285 10.02 12.87 -24.69
N ASP A 286 10.43 14.15 -24.80
CA ASP A 286 11.77 14.57 -25.18
C ASP A 286 12.47 15.26 -23.99
N TYR A 287 13.55 14.67 -23.54
CA TYR A 287 14.36 15.18 -22.44
C TYR A 287 15.33 16.25 -22.94
N LYS A 288 15.19 17.48 -22.46
CA LYS A 288 16.06 18.60 -22.84
C LYS A 288 17.34 18.68 -21.99
N ASP A 289 17.35 18.02 -20.85
CA ASP A 289 18.50 17.94 -19.95
C ASP A 289 18.96 16.48 -19.84
N ARG A 290 20.24 16.23 -20.16
CA ARG A 290 20.81 14.88 -20.22
C ARG A 290 20.99 14.26 -18.82
N ASP A 291 21.34 15.09 -17.82
CA ASP A 291 21.58 14.60 -16.47
C ASP A 291 20.26 14.26 -15.77
N VAL A 292 19.21 15.09 -16.01
CA VAL A 292 17.84 14.79 -15.58
C VAL A 292 17.33 13.49 -16.23
N LYS A 293 17.53 13.32 -17.54
CA LYS A 293 17.19 12.07 -18.25
C LYS A 293 17.84 10.87 -17.59
N LYS A 294 19.16 10.94 -17.42
CA LYS A 294 19.94 9.85 -16.82
C LYS A 294 19.45 9.51 -15.41
N ALA A 295 19.22 10.51 -14.58
CA ALA A 295 18.72 10.29 -13.21
C ALA A 295 17.31 9.67 -13.18
N ILE A 296 16.42 10.02 -14.13
CA ILE A 296 15.10 9.37 -14.27
C ILE A 296 15.27 7.89 -14.67
N GLU A 297 16.11 7.61 -15.70
CA GLU A 297 16.34 6.26 -16.19
C GLU A 297 16.97 5.37 -15.11
N ASP A 298 17.97 5.88 -14.37
CA ASP A 298 18.70 5.10 -13.36
C ASP A 298 17.89 4.86 -12.08
N ASN A 299 17.08 5.82 -11.62
CA ASN A 299 16.47 5.78 -10.30
C ASN A 299 14.95 5.52 -10.32
N ILE A 300 14.25 5.91 -11.39
CA ILE A 300 12.77 5.82 -11.46
C ILE A 300 12.32 4.73 -12.43
N LEU A 301 12.93 4.66 -13.61
CA LEU A 301 12.59 3.69 -14.65
C LEU A 301 13.42 2.40 -14.58
N ASN A 302 14.22 2.26 -13.52
CA ASN A 302 15.04 1.09 -13.25
C ASN A 302 14.33 0.19 -12.19
N PRO A 303 13.89 -1.03 -12.55
CA PRO A 303 13.21 -1.93 -11.65
C PRO A 303 14.03 -2.29 -10.40
N ASP A 304 15.36 -2.41 -10.55
CA ASP A 304 16.26 -2.77 -9.45
C ASP A 304 16.40 -1.64 -8.42
N ALA A 305 16.34 -0.39 -8.87
CA ALA A 305 16.31 0.76 -7.97
C ALA A 305 15.02 0.78 -7.15
N LEU A 306 13.87 0.49 -7.75
CA LEU A 306 12.59 0.40 -7.05
C LEU A 306 12.56 -0.75 -6.03
N LYS A 307 13.16 -1.90 -6.33
CA LYS A 307 13.31 -3.02 -5.37
C LYS A 307 14.09 -2.62 -4.13
N LYS A 308 15.19 -1.89 -4.30
CA LYS A 308 16.02 -1.43 -3.17
C LYS A 308 15.27 -0.45 -2.27
N GLN A 309 14.50 0.48 -2.87
CA GLN A 309 13.70 1.45 -2.10
C GLN A 309 12.61 0.74 -1.29
N SER A 310 11.87 -0.19 -1.87
CA SER A 310 10.81 -0.94 -1.17
C SER A 310 11.34 -1.78 -0.01
N SER A 311 12.57 -2.28 -0.10
CA SER A 311 13.23 -3.06 0.96
C SER A 311 13.66 -2.19 2.13
N GLN A 312 14.05 -0.93 1.90
CA GLN A 312 14.44 0.02 2.95
C GLN A 312 13.23 0.56 3.73
N ASP A 313 12.12 0.83 3.03
CA ASP A 313 10.89 1.31 3.68
C ASP A 313 10.23 0.22 4.56
N GLY A 314 10.41 -1.06 4.22
CA GLY A 314 9.96 -2.19 5.03
C GLY A 314 10.72 -2.38 6.36
N GLN A 315 11.96 -1.88 6.48
CA GLN A 315 12.76 -1.97 7.71
C GLN A 315 12.51 -0.81 8.69
N LEU A 316 11.91 0.30 8.24
CA LEU A 316 11.58 1.46 9.09
C LEU A 316 10.17 1.37 9.70
N GLY A 317 9.42 0.32 9.40
CA GLY A 317 8.03 0.12 9.82
C GLY A 317 7.82 -1.01 10.85
N MET A 318 8.89 -1.58 11.40
CA MET A 318 8.83 -2.57 12.50
C MET A 318 9.02 -1.93 13.87
#